data_62c44855152a9988e489d66fe3fbf664
#
_entry.id   62c44855152a9988e489d66fe3fbf664
#
_cell.length_a   1.000
_cell.length_b   1.000
_cell.length_c   1.000
_cell.angle_alpha   90.00
_cell.angle_beta   90.00
_cell.angle_gamma   90.00
#
_symmetry.space_group_name_H-M   'P 1'
#
loop_
_entity.id
_entity.type
_entity.pdbx_description
1 polymer ?
#
loop_
_entity_poly.entity_id
_entity_poly.type
_entity_poly.pdbx_seq_one_letter_code
_entity_poly.pdbx_strand_id
1 'polypeptide(L)'
;MYDSRDSSCDGRPLPSHRFYPSSMAKKTKLSVHTLLPLHKAPTGIRGLDEITGGGLPKGRTTIVCGGPGCGKTMLGIEFLVRGALEFNEPGVLMAFEETPQDMASNVASLGFDIQDLADKKKLFLDYISVDPSEIAETGDYDLEGLFIRLQDAVESIGAKRVMFDTVEALFTGFSNPGILRAEFRRLFRWLKDRELTTIVTAERGDGTLTRQGLEEYVSDCVILLDHRIKDQISARRLRIVKYRGTKHGADEYPFLIDEHGMSILPLTSLKLQHKVSDERISSGVSDLDEMLEGKGYFRGSSVLISGTAGSGKTTLAASFADATCRRGERCLFIDFEESSNQVSRNMKSVGIDLEQWFKKGLLFHEAWRPTQSGMEMHLLRVHKLIEQMKPQCVIVDPITNLGNGRNDSEAYSMLLRMLDFLKSSGITAVFVSLTAGGETLEKTSVGVSSLTDTWILLRDLELNGERNRCLYVLKSRGMAHSNQLREFTMTEQGIRLVPAYIGSGGVLTGSARLAQEAKERAEGRSRQQETQRKRQQLDQKSLVLQAQIAALQREFTAVEQESEQVIREEQEDADLLTLDRNNMAKSRNTNR
;
A
#
# COMPACT_ATOMS: atom_id res chain seq x y z
N MET A 1 14.59 33.25 -48.41
CA MET A 1 15.50 33.18 -49.58
C MET A 1 15.74 31.73 -49.91
N TYR A 2 15.30 31.39 -51.13
CA TYR A 2 15.65 30.25 -51.99
C TYR A 2 15.41 28.83 -51.43
N ASP A 3 14.90 27.90 -52.12
CA ASP A 3 14.05 27.89 -53.33
C ASP A 3 13.54 26.47 -53.51
N SER A 4 12.34 26.37 -53.92
CA SER A 4 11.64 25.17 -54.40
C SER A 4 12.27 24.63 -55.69
N ARG A 5 12.32 23.32 -55.92
CA ARG A 5 12.09 22.78 -57.26
C ARG A 5 11.55 21.37 -57.24
N ASP A 6 10.39 21.27 -57.83
CA ASP A 6 9.78 20.10 -58.47
C ASP A 6 10.72 19.28 -59.33
N SER A 7 10.54 17.98 -59.39
CA SER A 7 10.61 17.24 -60.64
C SER A 7 9.74 16.01 -60.62
N SER A 8 8.81 16.07 -61.51
CA SER A 8 7.81 15.08 -61.92
C SER A 8 8.39 13.87 -62.65
N CYS A 9 7.62 12.80 -62.64
CA CYS A 9 7.40 11.77 -63.68
C CYS A 9 8.46 10.68 -63.89
N ASP A 10 8.14 9.41 -63.74
CA ASP A 10 7.76 8.61 -64.91
C ASP A 10 7.17 7.25 -64.43
N GLY A 11 5.95 6.99 -64.89
CA GLY A 11 5.31 5.70 -64.74
C GLY A 11 5.84 4.69 -65.78
N ARG A 12 6.38 3.58 -65.30
CA ARG A 12 6.51 2.35 -66.08
C ARG A 12 6.05 1.17 -65.27
N PRO A 13 5.23 0.25 -65.87
CA PRO A 13 4.75 -0.94 -65.18
C PRO A 13 5.85 -1.99 -65.01
N LEU A 14 5.95 -2.57 -63.83
CA LEU A 14 6.82 -3.71 -63.53
C LEU A 14 6.22 -5.00 -64.12
N PRO A 15 7.06 -5.92 -64.61
CA PRO A 15 6.60 -7.17 -65.25
C PRO A 15 6.08 -8.17 -64.23
N SER A 16 5.01 -8.87 -64.64
CA SER A 16 4.36 -9.96 -63.94
C SER A 16 5.32 -11.11 -63.61
N HIS A 17 5.55 -11.39 -62.31
CA HIS A 17 6.26 -12.56 -61.84
C HIS A 17 5.36 -13.82 -61.99
N ARG A 18 5.83 -14.79 -62.79
CA ARG A 18 5.29 -16.14 -62.92
C ARG A 18 5.41 -16.88 -61.58
N PHE A 19 4.30 -17.44 -61.14
CA PHE A 19 4.24 -18.42 -60.07
C PHE A 19 5.01 -19.70 -60.47
N TYR A 20 6.02 -20.07 -59.68
CA TYR A 20 6.58 -21.42 -59.67
C TYR A 20 5.92 -22.20 -58.53
N PRO A 21 5.53 -23.48 -58.75
CA PRO A 21 4.95 -24.31 -57.71
C PRO A 21 6.03 -24.67 -56.66
N SER A 22 5.73 -24.40 -55.38
CA SER A 22 6.55 -24.76 -54.25
C SER A 22 6.63 -26.29 -54.09
N SER A 23 7.82 -26.84 -54.27
CA SER A 23 8.13 -28.20 -53.88
C SER A 23 7.91 -28.39 -52.36
N MET A 24 7.20 -29.47 -52.00
CA MET A 24 7.02 -29.89 -50.59
C MET A 24 8.36 -30.07 -49.89
N ALA A 25 8.75 -29.12 -49.07
CA ALA A 25 9.81 -29.32 -48.07
C ALA A 25 9.26 -30.24 -46.98
N LYS A 26 9.81 -31.44 -46.90
CA LYS A 26 9.65 -32.36 -45.76
C LYS A 26 9.99 -31.62 -44.49
N LYS A 27 9.00 -31.35 -43.62
CA LYS A 27 9.20 -30.90 -42.24
C LYS A 27 9.96 -32.02 -41.50
N THR A 28 11.26 -31.87 -41.38
CA THR A 28 12.07 -32.63 -40.44
C THR A 28 11.57 -32.24 -39.04
N LYS A 29 10.87 -33.17 -38.37
CA LYS A 29 10.58 -33.03 -36.95
C LYS A 29 11.91 -32.96 -36.21
N LEU A 30 12.37 -31.75 -35.84
CA LEU A 30 13.38 -31.61 -34.81
C LEU A 30 12.76 -32.27 -33.55
N SER A 31 13.39 -33.36 -33.12
CA SER A 31 13.10 -33.93 -31.80
C SER A 31 13.35 -32.81 -30.78
N VAL A 32 12.28 -32.40 -30.09
CA VAL A 32 12.39 -31.54 -28.91
C VAL A 32 13.14 -32.39 -27.89
N HIS A 33 14.47 -32.27 -27.85
CA HIS A 33 15.23 -32.70 -26.69
C HIS A 33 14.63 -31.93 -25.53
N THR A 34 13.98 -32.64 -24.61
CA THR A 34 13.51 -32.10 -23.34
C THR A 34 14.72 -31.50 -22.66
N LEU A 35 14.88 -30.18 -22.74
CA LEU A 35 15.92 -29.45 -22.06
C LEU A 35 15.67 -29.69 -20.57
N LEU A 36 16.51 -30.51 -19.93
CA LEU A 36 16.46 -30.72 -18.49
C LEU A 36 16.78 -29.37 -17.84
N PRO A 37 15.83 -28.82 -17.06
CA PRO A 37 16.09 -27.56 -16.37
C PRO A 37 17.27 -27.73 -15.40
N LEU A 38 18.08 -26.68 -15.25
CA LEU A 38 19.17 -26.67 -14.28
C LEU A 38 18.61 -26.95 -12.88
N HIS A 39 19.09 -28.01 -12.23
CA HIS A 39 18.74 -28.28 -10.86
C HIS A 39 19.30 -27.18 -9.94
N LYS A 40 18.47 -26.71 -9.00
CA LYS A 40 18.84 -25.67 -8.04
C LYS A 40 18.84 -26.25 -6.63
N ALA A 41 19.76 -25.76 -5.80
CA ALA A 41 19.84 -26.03 -4.38
C ALA A 41 19.23 -24.82 -3.66
N PRO A 42 18.08 -24.96 -2.99
CA PRO A 42 17.50 -23.86 -2.24
C PRO A 42 18.44 -23.45 -1.12
N THR A 43 18.57 -22.14 -0.91
CA THR A 43 19.45 -21.58 0.13
C THR A 43 18.77 -21.53 1.48
N GLY A 44 17.44 -21.38 1.49
CA GLY A 44 16.65 -21.05 2.67
C GLY A 44 16.81 -19.59 3.10
N ILE A 45 17.72 -18.83 2.47
CA ILE A 45 17.91 -17.41 2.76
C ILE A 45 16.73 -16.64 2.16
N ARG A 46 16.03 -15.89 3.02
CA ARG A 46 14.83 -15.16 2.67
C ARG A 46 15.05 -14.19 1.50
N GLY A 47 14.25 -14.33 0.45
CA GLY A 47 14.33 -13.53 -0.78
C GLY A 47 15.43 -13.95 -1.76
N LEU A 48 16.50 -14.65 -1.34
CA LEU A 48 17.56 -15.10 -2.25
C LEU A 48 17.03 -16.15 -3.22
N ASP A 49 16.27 -17.12 -2.74
CA ASP A 49 15.71 -18.17 -3.58
C ASP A 49 14.70 -17.59 -4.58
N GLU A 50 14.00 -16.52 -4.24
CA GLU A 50 13.07 -15.83 -5.16
C GLU A 50 13.81 -15.16 -6.32
N ILE A 51 14.85 -14.36 -6.04
CA ILE A 51 15.60 -13.62 -7.07
C ILE A 51 16.46 -14.55 -7.94
N THR A 52 16.84 -15.71 -7.40
CA THR A 52 17.57 -16.75 -8.14
C THR A 52 16.62 -17.73 -8.84
N GLY A 53 15.31 -17.66 -8.57
CA GLY A 53 14.31 -18.56 -9.13
C GLY A 53 14.43 -19.99 -8.60
N GLY A 54 14.72 -20.17 -7.30
CA GLY A 54 14.72 -21.44 -6.59
C GLY A 54 16.04 -21.87 -5.96
N GLY A 55 17.03 -20.96 -5.84
CA GLY A 55 18.30 -21.22 -5.16
C GLY A 55 19.54 -21.17 -6.04
N LEU A 56 20.66 -21.65 -5.53
CA LEU A 56 21.94 -21.69 -6.22
C LEU A 56 22.04 -22.89 -7.19
N PRO A 57 22.95 -22.87 -8.18
CA PRO A 57 23.10 -23.98 -9.11
C PRO A 57 23.64 -25.24 -8.38
N LYS A 58 22.82 -26.29 -8.31
CA LYS A 58 23.12 -27.52 -7.58
C LYS A 58 24.34 -28.22 -8.16
N GLY A 59 25.22 -28.67 -7.28
CA GLY A 59 26.47 -29.36 -7.65
C GLY A 59 27.46 -28.46 -8.40
N ARG A 60 27.39 -27.13 -8.20
CA ARG A 60 28.27 -26.15 -8.87
C ARG A 60 28.75 -25.09 -7.91
N THR A 61 29.75 -24.33 -8.35
CA THR A 61 30.37 -23.28 -7.53
C THR A 61 29.73 -21.93 -7.78
N THR A 62 29.35 -21.27 -6.68
CA THR A 62 28.92 -19.88 -6.59
C THR A 62 30.01 -19.06 -5.91
N ILE A 63 30.44 -17.97 -6.52
CA ILE A 63 31.33 -16.98 -5.88
C ILE A 63 30.49 -15.88 -5.26
N VAL A 64 30.78 -15.55 -4.01
CA VAL A 64 30.22 -14.42 -3.28
C VAL A 64 31.33 -13.42 -3.05
N CYS A 65 31.33 -12.32 -3.80
CA CYS A 65 32.36 -11.28 -3.71
C CYS A 65 31.82 -9.99 -3.08
N GLY A 66 32.74 -9.25 -2.46
CA GLY A 66 32.38 -7.96 -1.85
C GLY A 66 33.49 -7.40 -0.96
N GLY A 67 33.35 -6.16 -0.55
CA GLY A 67 34.27 -5.50 0.38
C GLY A 67 34.21 -6.06 1.81
N PRO A 68 35.11 -5.63 2.70
CA PRO A 68 35.06 -6.01 4.12
C PRO A 68 33.72 -5.61 4.77
N GLY A 69 33.21 -6.45 5.66
CA GLY A 69 31.99 -6.18 6.42
C GLY A 69 30.68 -6.17 5.61
N CYS A 70 30.69 -6.56 4.33
CA CYS A 70 29.46 -6.62 3.52
C CYS A 70 28.59 -7.85 3.77
N GLY A 71 29.08 -8.88 4.52
CA GLY A 71 28.28 -10.05 4.92
C GLY A 71 28.54 -11.32 4.11
N LYS A 72 29.72 -11.46 3.45
CA LYS A 72 30.10 -12.65 2.67
C LYS A 72 30.08 -13.92 3.52
N THR A 73 30.83 -13.90 4.62
CA THR A 73 30.91 -15.00 5.59
C THR A 73 29.54 -15.38 6.12
N MET A 74 28.72 -14.38 6.46
CA MET A 74 27.34 -14.60 6.91
C MET A 74 26.48 -15.34 5.90
N LEU A 75 26.47 -14.92 4.64
CA LEU A 75 25.70 -15.56 3.58
C LEU A 75 26.12 -17.04 3.42
N GLY A 76 27.42 -17.30 3.47
CA GLY A 76 27.95 -18.66 3.34
C GLY A 76 27.63 -19.56 4.52
N ILE A 77 27.76 -19.05 5.76
CA ILE A 77 27.40 -19.81 6.97
C ILE A 77 25.90 -20.07 7.00
N GLU A 78 25.07 -19.08 6.74
CA GLU A 78 23.61 -19.25 6.69
C GLU A 78 23.19 -20.29 5.65
N PHE A 79 23.83 -20.29 4.47
CA PHE A 79 23.62 -21.33 3.45
C PHE A 79 23.92 -22.73 3.96
N LEU A 80 25.00 -22.93 4.75
CA LEU A 80 25.33 -24.21 5.35
C LEU A 80 24.34 -24.60 6.45
N VAL A 81 24.04 -23.68 7.36
CA VAL A 81 23.14 -23.92 8.51
C VAL A 81 21.73 -24.29 8.04
N ARG A 82 21.15 -23.49 7.14
CA ARG A 82 19.82 -23.79 6.58
C ARG A 82 19.83 -25.05 5.74
N GLY A 83 20.94 -25.32 5.03
CA GLY A 83 21.14 -26.59 4.34
C GLY A 83 21.00 -27.79 5.26
N ALA A 84 21.65 -27.73 6.39
CA ALA A 84 21.66 -28.79 7.39
C ALA A 84 20.32 -28.93 8.14
N LEU A 85 19.65 -27.81 8.44
CA LEU A 85 18.43 -27.80 9.23
C LEU A 85 17.16 -28.00 8.39
N GLU A 86 17.05 -27.32 7.25
CA GLU A 86 15.81 -27.26 6.47
C GLU A 86 15.79 -28.26 5.31
N PHE A 87 16.96 -28.60 4.74
CA PHE A 87 17.05 -29.45 3.55
C PHE A 87 17.73 -30.80 3.81
N ASN A 88 18.19 -31.05 5.04
CA ASN A 88 18.94 -32.26 5.41
C ASN A 88 20.16 -32.50 4.51
N GLU A 89 20.85 -31.39 4.15
CA GLU A 89 22.08 -31.38 3.38
C GLU A 89 23.26 -30.97 4.28
N PRO A 90 24.06 -31.93 4.83
CA PRO A 90 25.20 -31.61 5.67
C PRO A 90 26.23 -30.77 4.91
N GLY A 91 26.95 -29.90 5.63
CA GLY A 91 27.87 -28.95 5.05
C GLY A 91 29.27 -28.96 5.64
N VAL A 92 30.27 -28.59 4.82
CA VAL A 92 31.67 -28.39 5.22
C VAL A 92 32.01 -26.92 5.13
N LEU A 93 32.55 -26.34 6.19
CA LEU A 93 33.16 -25.02 6.22
C LEU A 93 34.68 -25.16 6.25
N MET A 94 35.35 -24.65 5.23
CA MET A 94 36.80 -24.51 5.15
C MET A 94 37.16 -23.05 5.40
N ALA A 95 37.67 -22.75 6.57
CA ALA A 95 38.07 -21.41 6.99
C ALA A 95 39.59 -21.24 6.90
N PHE A 96 40.02 -20.04 6.49
CA PHE A 96 41.45 -19.73 6.32
C PHE A 96 41.91 -18.53 7.14
N GLU A 97 41.01 -17.64 7.54
CA GLU A 97 41.34 -16.42 8.24
C GLU A 97 40.85 -16.42 9.70
N GLU A 98 39.68 -16.97 9.96
CA GLU A 98 39.08 -17.01 11.31
C GLU A 98 39.01 -18.45 11.84
N THR A 99 39.22 -18.60 13.15
CA THR A 99 39.06 -19.93 13.78
C THR A 99 37.57 -20.32 13.90
N PRO A 100 37.24 -21.63 13.95
CA PRO A 100 35.85 -22.07 14.14
C PRO A 100 35.17 -21.48 15.38
N GLN A 101 35.94 -21.26 16.47
CA GLN A 101 35.46 -20.66 17.72
C GLN A 101 35.07 -19.20 17.53
N ASP A 102 35.89 -18.43 16.81
CA ASP A 102 35.62 -17.04 16.51
C ASP A 102 34.39 -16.92 15.60
N MET A 103 34.32 -17.74 14.56
CA MET A 103 33.17 -17.80 13.67
C MET A 103 31.86 -18.15 14.44
N ALA A 104 31.92 -19.17 15.33
CA ALA A 104 30.77 -19.55 16.14
C ALA A 104 30.28 -18.38 17.01
N SER A 105 31.21 -17.66 17.64
CA SER A 105 30.89 -16.48 18.45
C SER A 105 30.28 -15.36 17.62
N ASN A 106 30.80 -15.12 16.40
CA ASN A 106 30.34 -14.08 15.51
C ASN A 106 28.90 -14.32 15.00
N VAL A 107 28.50 -15.58 14.78
CA VAL A 107 27.18 -15.92 14.25
C VAL A 107 26.14 -16.27 15.32
N ALA A 108 26.56 -16.50 16.57
CA ALA A 108 25.66 -16.80 17.68
C ALA A 108 24.62 -15.69 17.92
N SER A 109 25.04 -14.43 17.77
CA SER A 109 24.16 -13.26 17.90
C SER A 109 23.08 -13.18 16.81
N LEU A 110 23.22 -13.95 15.74
CA LEU A 110 22.33 -14.03 14.59
C LEU A 110 21.47 -15.30 14.63
N GLY A 111 21.47 -15.99 15.78
CA GLY A 111 20.64 -17.18 16.03
C GLY A 111 21.19 -18.47 15.43
N PHE A 112 22.46 -18.54 15.03
CA PHE A 112 23.07 -19.73 14.46
C PHE A 112 24.04 -20.40 15.43
N ASP A 113 23.71 -21.60 15.88
CA ASP A 113 24.57 -22.45 16.70
C ASP A 113 25.30 -23.46 15.80
N ILE A 114 26.43 -23.03 15.23
CA ILE A 114 27.22 -23.89 14.34
C ILE A 114 27.99 -24.97 15.10
N GLN A 115 28.25 -24.77 16.39
CA GLN A 115 28.92 -25.78 17.22
C GLN A 115 27.98 -26.96 17.50
N ASP A 116 26.74 -26.71 17.88
CA ASP A 116 25.72 -27.77 18.07
C ASP A 116 25.51 -28.59 16.77
N LEU A 117 25.54 -27.92 15.62
CA LEU A 117 25.44 -28.60 14.33
C LEU A 117 26.69 -29.44 14.00
N ALA A 118 27.86 -29.01 14.44
CA ALA A 118 29.11 -29.78 14.29
C ALA A 118 29.07 -31.02 15.20
N ASP A 119 28.66 -30.88 16.46
CA ASP A 119 28.52 -31.99 17.40
C ASP A 119 27.52 -33.04 16.90
N LYS A 120 26.48 -32.62 16.19
CA LYS A 120 25.48 -33.50 15.55
C LYS A 120 25.92 -34.05 14.19
N LYS A 121 27.17 -33.81 13.76
CA LYS A 121 27.71 -34.21 12.45
C LYS A 121 26.86 -33.68 11.25
N LYS A 122 26.23 -32.55 11.41
CA LYS A 122 25.52 -31.85 10.36
C LYS A 122 26.37 -30.78 9.70
N LEU A 123 27.39 -30.28 10.41
CA LEU A 123 28.45 -29.43 9.88
C LEU A 123 29.82 -30.03 10.23
N PHE A 124 30.78 -29.78 9.36
CA PHE A 124 32.19 -30.01 9.62
C PHE A 124 32.92 -28.69 9.49
N LEU A 125 33.61 -28.27 10.55
CA LEU A 125 34.33 -26.99 10.61
C LEU A 125 35.82 -27.28 10.57
N ASP A 126 36.51 -26.88 9.51
CA ASP A 126 37.93 -27.03 9.35
C ASP A 126 38.62 -25.66 9.23
N TYR A 127 39.73 -25.53 9.93
CA TYR A 127 40.58 -24.35 9.87
C TYR A 127 41.94 -24.70 9.32
N ILE A 128 42.36 -24.00 8.28
CA ILE A 128 43.63 -24.22 7.62
C ILE A 128 44.43 -22.93 7.70
N SER A 129 45.43 -22.91 8.58
CA SER A 129 46.43 -21.85 8.59
C SER A 129 47.36 -21.99 7.39
N VAL A 130 47.45 -20.96 6.57
CA VAL A 130 48.41 -20.86 5.47
C VAL A 130 49.54 -19.95 5.92
N ASP A 131 50.68 -20.53 6.33
CA ASP A 131 51.86 -19.75 6.72
C ASP A 131 52.71 -19.44 5.50
N PRO A 132 52.90 -18.18 5.09
CA PRO A 132 53.71 -17.79 3.95
C PRO A 132 55.20 -18.22 4.09
N SER A 133 55.68 -18.39 5.33
CA SER A 133 57.08 -18.80 5.57
C SER A 133 57.33 -20.29 5.25
N GLU A 134 56.37 -21.18 5.50
CA GLU A 134 56.43 -22.58 5.15
C GLU A 134 56.43 -22.82 3.62
N ILE A 135 55.74 -21.93 2.88
CA ILE A 135 55.62 -21.95 1.43
C ILE A 135 56.97 -21.58 0.75
N ALA A 136 57.70 -20.63 1.34
CA ALA A 136 58.97 -20.17 0.79
C ALA A 136 60.11 -21.24 0.85
N GLU A 137 60.02 -22.18 1.79
CA GLU A 137 61.04 -23.24 1.95
C GLU A 137 60.85 -24.44 1.03
N THR A 138 59.64 -24.73 0.56
CA THR A 138 59.30 -25.93 -0.22
C THR A 138 59.25 -25.74 -1.75
N GLY A 139 59.25 -24.51 -2.22
CA GLY A 139 59.46 -24.15 -3.65
C GLY A 139 58.26 -24.33 -4.59
N ASP A 140 57.33 -25.26 -4.36
CA ASP A 140 56.13 -25.49 -5.14
C ASP A 140 54.93 -25.78 -4.21
N TYR A 141 54.08 -24.79 -4.01
CA TYR A 141 52.83 -24.98 -3.29
C TYR A 141 51.80 -25.63 -4.23
N ASP A 142 51.25 -26.76 -3.81
CA ASP A 142 50.13 -27.39 -4.48
C ASP A 142 48.94 -27.52 -3.52
N LEU A 143 47.74 -27.68 -4.05
CA LEU A 143 46.52 -27.85 -3.25
C LEU A 143 46.26 -29.32 -2.85
N GLU A 144 47.21 -30.24 -2.99
CA GLU A 144 47.01 -31.67 -2.73
C GLU A 144 46.56 -31.92 -1.27
N GLY A 145 47.25 -31.28 -0.31
CA GLY A 145 46.87 -31.34 1.11
C GLY A 145 45.46 -30.84 1.40
N LEU A 146 45.03 -29.76 0.73
CA LEU A 146 43.68 -29.26 0.80
C LEU A 146 42.66 -30.28 0.25
N PHE A 147 42.95 -30.93 -0.88
CA PHE A 147 42.10 -31.97 -1.46
C PHE A 147 41.87 -33.15 -0.52
N ILE A 148 42.94 -33.62 0.13
CA ILE A 148 42.87 -34.75 1.09
C ILE A 148 41.98 -34.39 2.28
N ARG A 149 42.22 -33.24 2.91
CA ARG A 149 41.41 -32.76 4.05
C ARG A 149 39.96 -32.55 3.67
N LEU A 150 39.70 -31.92 2.53
CA LEU A 150 38.37 -31.69 2.02
C LEU A 150 37.65 -33.01 1.72
N GLN A 151 38.33 -33.99 1.15
CA GLN A 151 37.76 -35.32 0.89
C GLN A 151 37.36 -36.01 2.19
N ASP A 152 38.22 -36.04 3.18
CA ASP A 152 37.96 -36.64 4.49
C ASP A 152 36.77 -35.93 5.18
N ALA A 153 36.73 -34.59 5.18
CA ALA A 153 35.65 -33.81 5.71
C ALA A 153 34.30 -34.13 5.04
N VAL A 154 34.27 -34.16 3.70
CA VAL A 154 33.05 -34.46 2.92
C VAL A 154 32.55 -35.89 3.17
N GLU A 155 33.46 -36.88 3.21
CA GLU A 155 33.11 -38.29 3.41
C GLU A 155 32.65 -38.57 4.86
N SER A 156 33.28 -37.91 5.85
CA SER A 156 33.00 -38.13 7.27
C SER A 156 31.55 -37.81 7.69
N ILE A 157 30.93 -36.82 7.03
CA ILE A 157 29.55 -36.40 7.34
C ILE A 157 28.58 -36.59 6.16
N GLY A 158 29.06 -37.06 5.02
CA GLY A 158 28.26 -37.18 3.79
C GLY A 158 27.83 -35.83 3.23
N ALA A 159 28.71 -34.84 3.25
CA ALA A 159 28.38 -33.45 2.91
C ALA A 159 27.82 -33.29 1.50
N LYS A 160 26.89 -32.33 1.35
CA LYS A 160 26.33 -31.91 0.06
C LYS A 160 26.63 -30.43 -0.24
N ARG A 161 26.99 -29.67 0.78
CA ARG A 161 27.31 -28.25 0.71
C ARG A 161 28.75 -28.01 1.19
N VAL A 162 29.42 -27.08 0.55
CA VAL A 162 30.80 -26.67 0.94
C VAL A 162 30.89 -25.15 0.92
N MET A 163 31.61 -24.58 1.85
CA MET A 163 31.97 -23.18 1.87
C MET A 163 33.46 -23.01 2.07
N PHE A 164 34.07 -22.12 1.29
CA PHE A 164 35.45 -21.65 1.46
C PHE A 164 35.44 -20.18 1.88
N ASP A 165 36.12 -19.82 3.00
CA ASP A 165 36.13 -18.46 3.56
C ASP A 165 37.50 -18.06 4.13
N THR A 166 38.27 -17.14 3.51
CA THR A 166 38.17 -16.61 2.15
C THR A 166 39.19 -17.25 1.23
N VAL A 167 38.88 -17.35 -0.03
CA VAL A 167 39.78 -18.00 -1.00
C VAL A 167 41.09 -17.23 -1.21
N GLU A 168 41.14 -15.94 -0.86
CA GLU A 168 42.34 -15.11 -0.96
C GLU A 168 43.51 -15.61 -0.14
N ALA A 169 43.25 -16.24 0.98
CA ALA A 169 44.31 -16.83 1.82
C ALA A 169 45.13 -17.89 1.07
N LEU A 170 44.47 -18.63 0.17
CA LEU A 170 45.17 -19.62 -0.68
C LEU A 170 46.08 -18.98 -1.74
N PHE A 171 45.89 -17.69 -2.05
CA PHE A 171 46.66 -16.99 -3.08
C PHE A 171 48.03 -16.55 -2.61
N THR A 172 48.24 -16.38 -1.31
CA THR A 172 49.51 -15.91 -0.75
C THR A 172 50.67 -16.84 -1.05
N GLY A 173 50.36 -18.11 -1.36
CA GLY A 173 51.36 -19.12 -1.72
C GLY A 173 51.75 -19.20 -3.22
N PHE A 174 51.02 -18.48 -4.10
CA PHE A 174 51.26 -18.58 -5.54
C PHE A 174 51.82 -17.28 -6.12
N SER A 175 53.03 -17.32 -6.61
CA SER A 175 53.68 -16.21 -7.31
C SER A 175 53.22 -16.05 -8.77
N ASN A 176 52.64 -17.11 -9.38
CA ASN A 176 52.23 -17.14 -10.78
C ASN A 176 50.70 -17.23 -10.93
N PRO A 177 50.02 -16.18 -11.47
CA PRO A 177 48.56 -16.17 -11.68
C PRO A 177 48.08 -17.31 -12.62
N GLY A 178 48.92 -17.83 -13.50
CA GLY A 178 48.57 -18.92 -14.42
C GLY A 178 48.43 -20.26 -13.68
N ILE A 179 49.35 -20.56 -12.76
CA ILE A 179 49.31 -21.76 -11.92
C ILE A 179 48.08 -21.67 -11.01
N LEU A 180 47.88 -20.55 -10.37
CA LEU A 180 46.73 -20.30 -9.53
C LEU A 180 45.40 -20.62 -10.25
N ARG A 181 45.22 -20.10 -11.47
CA ARG A 181 44.03 -20.39 -12.27
C ARG A 181 43.86 -21.86 -12.62
N ALA A 182 44.99 -22.58 -12.84
CA ALA A 182 44.94 -24.00 -13.12
C ALA A 182 44.49 -24.82 -11.90
N GLU A 183 45.01 -24.50 -10.71
CA GLU A 183 44.65 -25.17 -9.45
C GLU A 183 43.18 -24.88 -9.05
N PHE A 184 42.70 -23.65 -9.22
CA PHE A 184 41.28 -23.38 -9.00
C PHE A 184 40.35 -24.12 -9.99
N ARG A 185 40.73 -24.24 -11.25
CA ARG A 185 39.98 -25.06 -12.20
C ARG A 185 39.98 -26.54 -11.79
N ARG A 186 41.06 -27.03 -11.21
CA ARG A 186 41.18 -28.39 -10.66
C ARG A 186 40.25 -28.56 -9.47
N LEU A 187 40.26 -27.62 -8.50
CA LEU A 187 39.41 -27.63 -7.33
C LEU A 187 37.92 -27.60 -7.71
N PHE A 188 37.51 -26.65 -8.57
CA PHE A 188 36.09 -26.51 -8.95
C PHE A 188 35.60 -27.69 -9.80
N ARG A 189 36.47 -28.33 -10.58
CA ARG A 189 36.14 -29.57 -11.28
C ARG A 189 35.93 -30.69 -10.27
N TRP A 190 36.83 -30.84 -9.31
CA TRP A 190 36.74 -31.85 -8.25
C TRP A 190 35.46 -31.74 -7.45
N LEU A 191 35.05 -30.50 -7.06
CA LEU A 191 33.79 -30.22 -6.37
C LEU A 191 32.57 -30.57 -7.23
N LYS A 192 32.62 -30.22 -8.51
CA LYS A 192 31.55 -30.51 -9.46
C LYS A 192 31.38 -32.01 -9.74
N ASP A 193 32.48 -32.74 -9.89
CA ASP A 193 32.46 -34.20 -10.15
C ASP A 193 31.84 -34.97 -8.96
N ARG A 194 31.86 -34.38 -7.75
CA ARG A 194 31.21 -34.89 -6.54
C ARG A 194 29.84 -34.31 -6.28
N GLU A 195 29.31 -33.52 -7.22
CA GLU A 195 27.99 -32.84 -7.10
C GLU A 195 27.86 -31.97 -5.86
N LEU A 196 28.94 -31.40 -5.34
CA LEU A 196 28.93 -30.52 -4.17
C LEU A 196 28.47 -29.10 -4.56
N THR A 197 27.44 -28.62 -3.92
CA THR A 197 27.03 -27.22 -4.07
C THR A 197 27.91 -26.33 -3.20
N THR A 198 28.69 -25.47 -3.84
CA THR A 198 29.78 -24.77 -3.17
C THR A 198 29.58 -23.25 -3.20
N ILE A 199 29.80 -22.59 -2.07
CA ILE A 199 30.02 -21.16 -1.97
C ILE A 199 31.50 -20.89 -1.72
N VAL A 200 32.05 -19.93 -2.46
CA VAL A 200 33.42 -19.42 -2.27
C VAL A 200 33.31 -17.93 -2.04
N THR A 201 33.75 -17.46 -0.88
CA THR A 201 33.84 -16.03 -0.62
C THR A 201 35.14 -15.46 -1.18
N ALA A 202 35.03 -14.25 -1.73
CA ALA A 202 36.16 -13.55 -2.34
C ALA A 202 36.11 -12.04 -2.06
N GLU A 203 37.28 -11.43 -1.91
CA GLU A 203 37.35 -9.97 -1.74
C GLU A 203 37.21 -9.24 -3.08
N ARG A 204 36.59 -8.09 -3.04
CA ARG A 204 36.43 -7.20 -4.20
C ARG A 204 37.80 -6.59 -4.58
N GLY A 205 38.13 -6.59 -5.87
CA GLY A 205 39.29 -5.89 -6.40
C GLY A 205 38.97 -4.43 -6.78
N ASP A 206 40.01 -3.63 -6.98
CA ASP A 206 39.89 -2.26 -7.48
C ASP A 206 39.52 -2.30 -8.98
N GLY A 207 38.28 -1.96 -9.28
CA GLY A 207 37.73 -1.98 -10.64
C GLY A 207 37.35 -3.35 -11.20
N THR A 208 37.55 -4.44 -10.43
CA THR A 208 37.22 -5.83 -10.78
C THR A 208 36.28 -6.44 -9.73
N LEU A 209 35.57 -7.52 -10.08
CA LEU A 209 34.62 -8.16 -9.15
C LEU A 209 35.35 -8.87 -8.01
N THR A 210 36.47 -9.56 -8.33
CA THR A 210 37.39 -10.13 -7.33
C THR A 210 38.82 -9.63 -7.59
N ARG A 211 39.69 -9.67 -6.59
CA ARG A 211 41.08 -9.23 -6.72
C ARG A 211 41.86 -9.96 -7.83
N GLN A 212 41.49 -11.18 -8.14
CA GLN A 212 42.23 -12.06 -9.06
C GLN A 212 41.49 -12.36 -10.37
N GLY A 213 40.29 -11.79 -10.60
CA GLY A 213 39.48 -12.02 -11.80
C GLY A 213 39.04 -13.48 -11.98
N LEU A 214 38.80 -14.19 -10.89
CA LEU A 214 38.41 -15.61 -10.91
C LEU A 214 37.00 -15.86 -11.39
N GLU A 215 36.12 -14.91 -11.18
CA GLU A 215 34.68 -15.00 -11.44
C GLU A 215 34.33 -15.21 -12.91
N GLU A 216 35.18 -14.68 -13.81
CA GLU A 216 34.88 -14.69 -15.25
C GLU A 216 35.00 -16.08 -15.84
N TYR A 217 35.92 -16.89 -15.32
CA TYR A 217 36.38 -18.11 -15.99
C TYR A 217 35.89 -19.41 -15.36
N VAL A 218 35.61 -19.45 -14.08
CA VAL A 218 35.53 -20.70 -13.33
C VAL A 218 34.19 -20.94 -12.66
N SER A 219 33.45 -19.90 -12.26
CA SER A 219 32.19 -20.03 -11.53
C SER A 219 30.95 -20.11 -12.44
N ASP A 220 29.93 -20.82 -11.97
CA ASP A 220 28.62 -20.88 -12.63
C ASP A 220 27.64 -19.76 -12.16
N CYS A 221 27.84 -19.27 -10.94
CA CYS A 221 27.08 -18.13 -10.37
C CYS A 221 28.04 -17.16 -9.67
N VAL A 222 27.77 -15.86 -9.77
CA VAL A 222 28.49 -14.78 -9.07
C VAL A 222 27.50 -13.84 -8.43
N ILE A 223 27.64 -13.68 -7.12
CA ILE A 223 26.84 -12.75 -6.29
C ILE A 223 27.79 -11.67 -5.77
N LEU A 224 27.46 -10.42 -6.02
CA LEU A 224 28.17 -9.26 -5.49
C LEU A 224 27.40 -8.71 -4.28
N LEU A 225 28.07 -8.61 -3.15
CA LEU A 225 27.60 -7.90 -1.96
C LEU A 225 28.31 -6.55 -1.89
N ASP A 226 27.54 -5.50 -1.69
CA ASP A 226 28.04 -4.14 -1.59
C ASP A 226 27.51 -3.47 -0.31
N HIS A 227 28.40 -2.74 0.37
CA HIS A 227 28.09 -1.99 1.57
C HIS A 227 28.45 -0.53 1.34
N ARG A 228 27.43 0.30 1.13
CA ARG A 228 27.61 1.73 0.84
C ARG A 228 27.19 2.56 2.04
N ILE A 229 27.98 3.57 2.33
CA ILE A 229 27.64 4.60 3.30
C ILE A 229 27.43 5.89 2.51
N LYS A 230 26.19 6.40 2.53
CA LYS A 230 25.81 7.68 1.92
C LYS A 230 25.07 8.50 2.95
N ASP A 231 25.48 9.74 3.14
CA ASP A 231 24.85 10.67 4.10
C ASP A 231 24.72 10.07 5.51
N GLN A 232 25.81 9.41 5.99
CA GLN A 232 25.89 8.70 7.29
C GLN A 232 24.94 7.48 7.42
N ILE A 233 24.28 7.10 6.33
CA ILE A 233 23.37 5.95 6.30
C ILE A 233 24.03 4.80 5.59
N SER A 234 24.05 3.66 6.27
CA SER A 234 24.54 2.38 5.73
C SER A 234 23.45 1.68 4.93
N ALA A 235 23.78 1.27 3.72
CA ALA A 235 22.92 0.44 2.88
C ALA A 235 23.70 -0.76 2.34
N ARG A 236 23.16 -1.96 2.54
CA ARG A 236 23.72 -3.19 1.97
C ARG A 236 22.89 -3.61 0.77
N ARG A 237 23.56 -3.98 -0.32
CA ARG A 237 22.92 -4.41 -1.57
C ARG A 237 23.57 -5.68 -2.10
N LEU A 238 22.74 -6.54 -2.69
CA LEU A 238 23.14 -7.76 -3.36
C LEU A 238 22.79 -7.66 -4.85
N ARG A 239 23.67 -8.09 -5.72
CA ARG A 239 23.43 -8.22 -7.15
C ARG A 239 23.90 -9.56 -7.66
N ILE A 240 23.08 -10.23 -8.47
CA ILE A 240 23.49 -11.42 -9.20
C ILE A 240 24.16 -10.95 -10.49
N VAL A 241 25.48 -11.08 -10.56
CA VAL A 241 26.28 -10.61 -11.72
C VAL A 241 26.25 -11.63 -12.84
N LYS A 242 26.22 -12.91 -12.47
CA LYS A 242 26.27 -14.03 -13.40
C LYS A 242 25.50 -15.21 -12.84
N TYR A 243 24.71 -15.86 -13.69
CA TYR A 243 24.08 -17.14 -13.37
C TYR A 243 23.90 -17.95 -14.65
N ARG A 244 24.74 -18.98 -14.88
CA ARG A 244 24.71 -19.80 -16.08
C ARG A 244 23.50 -20.73 -16.08
N GLY A 245 22.80 -20.80 -17.22
CA GLY A 245 21.73 -21.76 -17.47
C GLY A 245 20.36 -21.39 -16.92
N THR A 246 20.18 -20.18 -16.36
CA THR A 246 18.87 -19.71 -15.91
C THR A 246 18.75 -18.19 -16.05
N LYS A 247 17.50 -17.71 -16.11
CA LYS A 247 17.20 -16.29 -15.93
C LYS A 247 17.36 -15.93 -14.45
N HIS A 248 17.86 -14.75 -14.19
CA HIS A 248 17.98 -14.17 -12.85
C HIS A 248 17.67 -12.69 -12.90
N GLY A 249 17.36 -12.10 -11.75
CA GLY A 249 17.22 -10.65 -11.62
C GLY A 249 18.59 -9.98 -11.76
N ALA A 250 18.69 -8.98 -12.63
CA ALA A 250 19.91 -8.22 -12.87
C ALA A 250 20.04 -6.96 -11.99
N ASP A 251 19.00 -6.67 -11.20
CA ASP A 251 18.91 -5.47 -10.36
C ASP A 251 19.78 -5.58 -9.10
N GLU A 252 19.95 -4.46 -8.43
CA GLU A 252 20.51 -4.41 -7.08
C GLU A 252 19.38 -4.60 -6.06
N TYR A 253 19.51 -5.58 -5.18
CA TYR A 253 18.53 -5.91 -4.15
C TYR A 253 19.04 -5.48 -2.78
N PRO A 254 18.31 -4.66 -2.04
CA PRO A 254 18.68 -4.34 -0.67
C PRO A 254 18.51 -5.55 0.23
N PHE A 255 19.39 -5.69 1.23
CA PHE A 255 19.31 -6.75 2.23
C PHE A 255 19.66 -6.28 3.63
N LEU A 256 19.12 -6.97 4.61
CA LEU A 256 19.35 -6.78 6.04
C LEU A 256 20.02 -8.03 6.63
N ILE A 257 20.87 -7.83 7.62
CA ILE A 257 21.38 -8.87 8.51
C ILE A 257 20.89 -8.54 9.91
N ASP A 258 20.13 -9.44 10.50
CA ASP A 258 19.59 -9.30 11.86
C ASP A 258 19.65 -10.62 12.63
N GLU A 259 19.04 -10.67 13.80
CA GLU A 259 19.00 -11.84 14.68
C GLU A 259 18.35 -13.12 14.07
N HIS A 260 17.85 -13.05 12.85
CA HIS A 260 17.26 -14.18 12.12
C HIS A 260 18.05 -14.53 10.85
N GLY A 261 19.21 -13.90 10.66
CA GLY A 261 20.05 -14.07 9.48
C GLY A 261 19.85 -12.98 8.44
N MET A 262 20.08 -13.34 7.17
CA MET A 262 20.02 -12.43 6.03
C MET A 262 18.61 -12.42 5.40
N SER A 263 18.09 -11.23 5.15
CA SER A 263 16.82 -11.02 4.46
C SER A 263 17.01 -10.11 3.25
N ILE A 264 16.67 -10.61 2.05
CA ILE A 264 16.78 -9.86 0.80
C ILE A 264 15.40 -9.48 0.32
N LEU A 265 15.23 -8.25 -0.16
CA LEU A 265 13.96 -7.77 -0.72
C LEU A 265 13.91 -8.03 -2.23
N PRO A 266 13.05 -8.94 -2.72
CA PRO A 266 12.90 -9.22 -4.14
C PRO A 266 12.04 -8.14 -4.82
N LEU A 267 12.69 -7.04 -5.27
CA LEU A 267 11.99 -5.87 -5.83
C LEU A 267 11.30 -6.12 -7.17
N THR A 268 11.58 -7.20 -7.87
CA THR A 268 11.13 -7.49 -9.23
C THR A 268 9.95 -8.47 -9.31
N SER A 269 9.56 -9.10 -8.21
CA SER A 269 8.49 -10.12 -8.18
C SER A 269 7.08 -9.55 -8.08
N LEU A 270 6.93 -8.24 -7.88
CA LEU A 270 5.62 -7.59 -7.73
C LEU A 270 4.91 -7.49 -9.08
N LYS A 271 4.16 -8.51 -9.44
CA LYS A 271 3.26 -8.47 -10.59
C LYS A 271 2.06 -7.60 -10.24
N LEU A 272 1.66 -6.70 -11.16
CA LEU A 272 0.41 -5.90 -11.04
C LEU A 272 -0.88 -6.75 -11.02
N GLN A 273 -0.76 -8.09 -11.07
CA GLN A 273 -1.88 -9.01 -11.00
C GLN A 273 -2.19 -9.37 -9.54
N HIS A 274 -3.01 -8.57 -8.89
CA HIS A 274 -3.56 -8.86 -7.57
C HIS A 274 -5.07 -9.05 -7.64
N LYS A 275 -5.59 -9.87 -6.73
CA LYS A 275 -7.05 -10.04 -6.58
C LYS A 275 -7.63 -8.76 -6.00
N VAL A 276 -8.59 -8.18 -6.69
CA VAL A 276 -9.37 -7.03 -6.21
C VAL A 276 -10.56 -7.56 -5.41
N SER A 277 -10.80 -7.00 -4.23
CA SER A 277 -11.95 -7.33 -3.39
C SER A 277 -13.04 -6.27 -3.55
N ASP A 278 -14.29 -6.71 -3.70
CA ASP A 278 -15.47 -5.83 -3.68
C ASP A 278 -16.00 -5.60 -2.25
N GLU A 279 -15.38 -6.23 -1.25
CA GLU A 279 -15.76 -6.07 0.15
C GLU A 279 -15.46 -4.65 0.63
N ARG A 280 -16.41 -4.05 1.34
CA ARG A 280 -16.30 -2.71 1.91
C ARG A 280 -16.13 -2.82 3.43
N ILE A 281 -15.24 -2.02 3.98
CA ILE A 281 -14.92 -2.00 5.40
C ILE A 281 -15.07 -0.57 5.94
N SER A 282 -15.68 -0.43 7.11
CA SER A 282 -15.88 0.87 7.75
C SER A 282 -14.56 1.59 8.03
N SER A 283 -14.54 2.90 7.80
CA SER A 283 -13.44 3.80 8.13
C SER A 283 -13.28 4.03 9.65
N GLY A 284 -14.26 3.61 10.47
CA GLY A 284 -14.33 3.91 11.89
C GLY A 284 -15.06 5.22 12.21
N VAL A 285 -15.47 5.98 11.18
CA VAL A 285 -16.24 7.22 11.28
C VAL A 285 -17.49 7.10 10.42
N SER A 286 -18.64 6.92 11.04
CA SER A 286 -19.92 6.68 10.34
C SER A 286 -20.24 7.76 9.32
N ASP A 287 -20.01 9.02 9.68
CA ASP A 287 -20.30 10.17 8.81
C ASP A 287 -19.36 10.18 7.58
N LEU A 288 -18.12 9.63 7.69
CA LEU A 288 -17.22 9.44 6.55
C LEU A 288 -17.66 8.26 5.69
N ASP A 289 -18.11 7.19 6.31
CA ASP A 289 -18.67 6.05 5.57
C ASP A 289 -19.88 6.48 4.73
N GLU A 290 -20.74 7.38 5.24
CA GLU A 290 -21.83 7.99 4.46
C GLU A 290 -21.33 8.77 3.24
N MET A 291 -20.20 9.49 3.36
CA MET A 291 -19.58 10.19 2.23
C MET A 291 -19.02 9.21 1.18
N LEU A 292 -18.83 7.94 1.54
CA LEU A 292 -18.32 6.84 0.73
C LEU A 292 -19.42 5.79 0.47
N GLU A 293 -20.59 6.20 0.01
CA GLU A 293 -21.78 5.34 -0.27
C GLU A 293 -22.29 4.54 0.95
N GLY A 294 -22.04 5.01 2.17
CA GLY A 294 -22.50 4.35 3.39
C GLY A 294 -21.74 3.09 3.80
N LYS A 295 -20.59 2.79 3.17
CA LYS A 295 -19.90 1.49 3.33
C LYS A 295 -18.41 1.58 3.69
N GLY A 296 -17.79 2.77 3.64
CA GLY A 296 -16.37 2.97 3.91
C GLY A 296 -15.44 2.57 2.76
N TYR A 297 -14.24 2.02 3.04
CA TYR A 297 -13.19 1.72 2.06
C TYR A 297 -13.36 0.33 1.43
N PHE A 298 -12.77 0.11 0.24
CA PHE A 298 -12.58 -1.25 -0.27
C PHE A 298 -11.46 -1.97 0.51
N ARG A 299 -11.68 -3.24 0.83
CA ARG A 299 -10.65 -4.10 1.42
C ARG A 299 -9.49 -4.27 0.44
N GLY A 300 -8.25 -4.13 0.94
CA GLY A 300 -7.04 -4.21 0.12
C GLY A 300 -6.77 -2.95 -0.73
N SER A 301 -7.56 -1.86 -0.54
CA SER A 301 -7.30 -0.58 -1.20
C SER A 301 -6.32 0.29 -0.41
N SER A 302 -5.87 1.36 -1.06
CA SER A 302 -4.97 2.35 -0.48
C SER A 302 -5.67 3.68 -0.26
N VAL A 303 -5.54 4.22 0.95
CA VAL A 303 -6.12 5.48 1.39
C VAL A 303 -5.02 6.48 1.71
N LEU A 304 -5.10 7.69 1.18
CA LEU A 304 -4.25 8.81 1.54
C LEU A 304 -5.03 9.81 2.37
N ILE A 305 -4.51 10.15 3.54
CA ILE A 305 -5.02 11.22 4.40
C ILE A 305 -3.98 12.34 4.39
N SER A 306 -4.29 13.46 3.75
CA SER A 306 -3.38 14.61 3.65
C SER A 306 -3.91 15.84 4.39
N GLY A 307 -3.03 16.73 4.80
CA GLY A 307 -3.41 17.98 5.48
C GLY A 307 -2.28 18.60 6.27
N THR A 308 -2.51 19.81 6.77
CA THR A 308 -1.55 20.56 7.59
C THR A 308 -1.31 19.92 8.96
N ALA A 309 -0.24 20.31 9.66
CA ALA A 309 0.00 19.85 11.03
C ALA A 309 -1.17 20.23 11.95
N GLY A 310 -1.57 19.31 12.85
CA GLY A 310 -2.67 19.54 13.79
C GLY A 310 -4.09 19.43 13.20
N SER A 311 -4.25 19.09 11.91
CA SER A 311 -5.57 18.96 11.27
C SER A 311 -6.35 17.70 11.68
N GLY A 312 -5.76 16.74 12.39
CA GLY A 312 -6.44 15.51 12.88
C GLY A 312 -6.21 14.26 12.03
N LYS A 313 -5.17 14.25 11.19
CA LYS A 313 -4.82 13.11 10.32
C LYS A 313 -4.60 11.82 11.10
N THR A 314 -3.71 11.87 12.10
CA THR A 314 -3.39 10.73 12.99
C THR A 314 -4.65 10.23 13.70
N THR A 315 -5.53 11.13 14.14
CA THR A 315 -6.81 10.77 14.78
C THR A 315 -7.73 10.00 13.83
N LEU A 316 -7.81 10.44 12.57
CA LEU A 316 -8.61 9.74 11.56
C LEU A 316 -8.02 8.37 11.23
N ALA A 317 -6.70 8.26 11.11
CA ALA A 317 -6.00 7.00 10.91
C ALA A 317 -6.18 6.03 12.10
N ALA A 318 -6.09 6.56 13.33
CA ALA A 318 -6.31 5.80 14.56
C ALA A 318 -7.77 5.31 14.71
N SER A 319 -8.76 6.09 14.23
CA SER A 319 -10.16 5.64 14.18
C SER A 319 -10.32 4.41 13.27
N PHE A 320 -9.59 4.37 12.15
CA PHE A 320 -9.57 3.20 11.27
C PHE A 320 -8.85 2.00 11.91
N ALA A 321 -7.75 2.23 12.66
CA ALA A 321 -7.09 1.18 13.44
C ALA A 321 -8.04 0.57 14.48
N ASP A 322 -8.76 1.41 15.23
CA ASP A 322 -9.75 0.98 16.22
C ASP A 322 -10.87 0.16 15.57
N ALA A 323 -11.43 0.63 14.46
CA ALA A 323 -12.46 -0.09 13.71
C ALA A 323 -11.96 -1.43 13.16
N THR A 324 -10.71 -1.48 12.70
CA THR A 324 -10.06 -2.73 12.25
C THR A 324 -9.95 -3.73 13.40
N CYS A 325 -9.45 -3.28 14.55
CA CYS A 325 -9.33 -4.14 15.74
C CYS A 325 -10.68 -4.57 16.31
N ARG A 326 -11.72 -3.74 16.23
CA ARG A 326 -13.11 -4.11 16.60
C ARG A 326 -13.68 -5.23 15.74
N ARG A 327 -13.27 -5.34 14.48
CA ARG A 327 -13.61 -6.47 13.60
C ARG A 327 -12.83 -7.75 13.91
N GLY A 328 -11.91 -7.72 14.90
CA GLY A 328 -11.02 -8.84 15.23
C GLY A 328 -9.83 -8.98 14.27
N GLU A 329 -9.57 -7.98 13.46
CA GLU A 329 -8.50 -7.95 12.48
C GLU A 329 -7.23 -7.29 13.07
N ARG A 330 -6.05 -7.74 12.60
CA ARG A 330 -4.78 -7.18 13.05
C ARG A 330 -4.45 -5.92 12.26
N CYS A 331 -3.98 -4.89 12.98
CA CYS A 331 -3.52 -3.63 12.42
C CYS A 331 -2.05 -3.40 12.80
N LEU A 332 -1.23 -3.06 11.80
CA LEU A 332 0.15 -2.59 12.01
C LEU A 332 0.18 -1.07 11.81
N PHE A 333 0.56 -0.33 12.84
CA PHE A 333 0.71 1.12 12.81
C PHE A 333 2.20 1.47 12.85
N ILE A 334 2.72 2.05 11.77
CA ILE A 334 4.10 2.50 11.64
C ILE A 334 4.12 4.01 11.80
N ASP A 335 4.81 4.50 12.82
CA ASP A 335 4.87 5.90 13.17
C ASP A 335 6.31 6.44 13.07
N PHE A 336 6.48 7.57 12.41
CA PHE A 336 7.77 8.23 12.26
C PHE A 336 7.96 9.45 13.18
N GLU A 337 6.94 9.81 13.95
CA GLU A 337 6.95 11.00 14.83
C GLU A 337 6.70 10.66 16.30
N GLU A 338 5.72 9.83 16.61
CA GLU A 338 5.25 9.59 17.97
C GLU A 338 5.54 8.16 18.44
N SER A 339 5.76 8.01 19.74
CA SER A 339 5.86 6.68 20.38
C SER A 339 4.46 6.11 20.66
N SER A 340 4.36 4.79 20.85
CA SER A 340 3.09 4.11 21.15
C SER A 340 2.39 4.68 22.40
N ASN A 341 3.14 5.09 23.42
CA ASN A 341 2.58 5.70 24.62
C ASN A 341 2.01 7.11 24.34
N GLN A 342 2.67 7.89 23.48
CA GLN A 342 2.18 9.21 23.06
C GLN A 342 0.89 9.08 22.25
N VAL A 343 0.89 8.22 21.25
CA VAL A 343 -0.30 7.96 20.42
C VAL A 343 -1.47 7.47 21.29
N SER A 344 -1.25 6.51 22.19
CA SER A 344 -2.29 6.01 23.09
C SER A 344 -2.89 7.12 23.96
N ARG A 345 -2.03 7.94 24.59
CA ARG A 345 -2.47 9.07 25.41
C ARG A 345 -3.26 10.09 24.59
N ASN A 346 -2.76 10.46 23.41
CA ASN A 346 -3.38 11.46 22.55
C ASN A 346 -4.73 10.97 22.02
N MET A 347 -4.84 9.70 21.64
CA MET A 347 -6.10 9.11 21.15
C MET A 347 -7.13 8.95 22.27
N LYS A 348 -6.71 8.66 23.49
CA LYS A 348 -7.60 8.57 24.65
C LYS A 348 -8.32 9.90 24.95
N SER A 349 -7.65 11.03 24.69
CA SER A 349 -8.25 12.37 24.89
C SER A 349 -9.42 12.67 23.94
N VAL A 350 -9.54 11.92 22.85
CA VAL A 350 -10.61 12.04 21.85
C VAL A 350 -11.50 10.79 21.80
N GLY A 351 -11.53 10.02 22.89
CA GLY A 351 -12.43 8.88 23.05
C GLY A 351 -12.01 7.59 22.32
N ILE A 352 -10.78 7.51 21.80
CA ILE A 352 -10.26 6.32 21.11
C ILE A 352 -9.29 5.60 22.05
N ASP A 353 -9.71 4.47 22.62
CA ASP A 353 -8.87 3.64 23.50
C ASP A 353 -8.13 2.57 22.69
N LEU A 354 -6.88 2.87 22.31
CA LEU A 354 -6.01 1.93 21.59
C LEU A 354 -5.34 0.92 22.53
N GLU A 355 -5.22 1.22 23.84
CA GLU A 355 -4.50 0.38 24.79
C GLU A 355 -5.10 -1.02 24.92
N GLN A 356 -6.42 -1.13 24.84
CA GLN A 356 -7.12 -2.41 24.84
C GLN A 356 -6.69 -3.33 23.69
N TRP A 357 -6.36 -2.75 22.53
CA TRP A 357 -5.99 -3.51 21.33
C TRP A 357 -4.54 -3.98 21.37
N PHE A 358 -3.63 -3.19 21.98
CA PHE A 358 -2.27 -3.64 22.29
C PHE A 358 -2.30 -4.85 23.22
N LYS A 359 -3.11 -4.81 24.29
CA LYS A 359 -3.26 -5.91 25.23
C LYS A 359 -3.86 -7.18 24.61
N LYS A 360 -4.73 -7.03 23.60
CA LYS A 360 -5.32 -8.15 22.86
C LYS A 360 -4.44 -8.69 21.74
N GLY A 361 -3.30 -8.05 21.44
CA GLY A 361 -2.42 -8.44 20.34
C GLY A 361 -3.03 -8.23 18.94
N LEU A 362 -3.97 -7.28 18.81
CA LEU A 362 -4.61 -6.93 17.55
C LEU A 362 -4.00 -5.66 16.94
N LEU A 363 -3.48 -4.73 17.76
CA LEU A 363 -2.77 -3.54 17.30
C LEU A 363 -1.28 -3.69 17.60
N PHE A 364 -0.46 -3.52 16.58
CA PHE A 364 1.00 -3.46 16.68
C PHE A 364 1.43 -2.06 16.28
N HIS A 365 2.26 -1.42 17.09
CA HIS A 365 2.75 -0.07 16.83
C HIS A 365 4.28 -0.06 16.83
N GLU A 366 4.83 0.39 15.72
CA GLU A 366 6.27 0.48 15.51
C GLU A 366 6.65 1.94 15.28
N ALA A 367 7.46 2.47 16.20
CA ALA A 367 7.93 3.84 16.13
C ALA A 367 9.39 3.88 15.64
N TRP A 368 9.63 4.51 14.48
CA TRP A 368 10.97 4.60 13.88
C TRP A 368 11.35 6.04 13.57
N ARG A 369 12.65 6.32 13.61
CA ARG A 369 13.17 7.60 13.12
C ARG A 369 13.67 7.41 11.69
N PRO A 370 13.17 8.15 10.69
CA PRO A 370 13.57 8.00 9.29
C PRO A 370 15.07 8.18 9.05
N THR A 371 15.73 8.96 9.92
CA THR A 371 17.18 9.26 9.83
C THR A 371 18.08 8.11 10.29
N GLN A 372 17.55 7.10 10.97
CA GLN A 372 18.35 6.00 11.52
C GLN A 372 18.68 4.92 10.48
N SER A 373 17.95 4.85 9.40
CA SER A 373 18.12 3.81 8.37
C SER A 373 17.79 4.34 6.98
N GLY A 374 18.35 3.68 5.95
CA GLY A 374 17.98 3.95 4.57
C GLY A 374 16.52 3.55 4.28
N MET A 375 15.94 4.15 3.24
CA MET A 375 14.55 3.88 2.84
C MET A 375 14.30 2.41 2.53
N GLU A 376 15.25 1.78 1.88
CA GLU A 376 15.20 0.36 1.53
C GLU A 376 15.17 -0.54 2.78
N MET A 377 15.84 -0.10 3.85
CA MET A 377 15.81 -0.79 5.15
C MET A 377 14.46 -0.68 5.83
N HIS A 378 13.80 0.49 5.75
CA HIS A 378 12.44 0.64 6.24
C HIS A 378 11.47 -0.28 5.48
N LEU A 379 11.60 -0.36 4.16
CA LEU A 379 10.78 -1.26 3.35
C LEU A 379 10.97 -2.73 3.73
N LEU A 380 12.23 -3.17 3.93
CA LEU A 380 12.55 -4.52 4.40
C LEU A 380 11.94 -4.83 5.77
N ARG A 381 12.04 -3.89 6.71
CA ARG A 381 11.43 -4.04 8.04
C ARG A 381 9.91 -4.15 7.95
N VAL A 382 9.28 -3.32 7.12
CA VAL A 382 7.83 -3.41 6.87
C VAL A 382 7.44 -4.79 6.31
N HIS A 383 8.19 -5.29 5.32
CA HIS A 383 7.99 -6.63 4.78
C HIS A 383 8.08 -7.72 5.85
N LYS A 384 9.15 -7.68 6.65
CA LYS A 384 9.37 -8.64 7.74
C LYS A 384 8.23 -8.63 8.77
N LEU A 385 7.81 -7.44 9.20
CA LEU A 385 6.70 -7.29 10.15
C LEU A 385 5.38 -7.82 9.59
N ILE A 386 5.10 -7.55 8.32
CA ILE A 386 3.88 -8.04 7.66
C ILE A 386 3.87 -9.57 7.57
N GLU A 387 4.99 -10.20 7.25
CA GLU A 387 5.09 -11.66 7.21
C GLU A 387 4.91 -12.30 8.60
N GLN A 388 5.45 -11.67 9.64
CA GLN A 388 5.36 -12.16 11.02
C GLN A 388 3.96 -11.95 11.61
N MET A 389 3.39 -10.76 11.43
CA MET A 389 2.14 -10.34 12.08
C MET A 389 0.90 -10.65 11.26
N LYS A 390 1.05 -10.76 9.91
CA LYS A 390 -0.05 -10.99 8.95
C LYS A 390 -1.22 -10.03 9.18
N PRO A 391 -0.99 -8.70 9.17
CA PRO A 391 -2.02 -7.71 9.41
C PRO A 391 -2.98 -7.62 8.22
N GLN A 392 -4.23 -7.23 8.48
CA GLN A 392 -5.22 -6.90 7.46
C GLN A 392 -5.21 -5.40 7.10
N CYS A 393 -4.62 -4.60 7.97
CA CYS A 393 -4.46 -3.16 7.79
C CYS A 393 -3.03 -2.73 8.15
N VAL A 394 -2.47 -1.82 7.35
CA VAL A 394 -1.20 -1.13 7.64
C VAL A 394 -1.42 0.37 7.57
N ILE A 395 -1.02 1.09 8.61
CA ILE A 395 -1.05 2.56 8.69
C ILE A 395 0.38 3.06 8.73
N VAL A 396 0.69 4.10 7.95
CA VAL A 396 2.02 4.74 7.92
C VAL A 396 1.86 6.24 8.15
N ASP A 397 2.37 6.75 9.27
CA ASP A 397 2.17 8.13 9.74
C ASP A 397 3.49 8.79 10.19
N PRO A 398 3.89 9.91 9.55
CA PRO A 398 3.55 10.35 8.21
C PRO A 398 4.58 9.89 7.16
N ILE A 399 4.12 9.66 5.95
CA ILE A 399 5.02 9.29 4.82
C ILE A 399 5.93 10.44 4.36
N THR A 400 5.58 11.69 4.66
CA THR A 400 6.39 12.88 4.33
C THR A 400 7.77 12.86 4.96
N ASN A 401 7.89 12.27 6.14
CA ASN A 401 9.17 12.18 6.84
C ASN A 401 10.17 11.24 6.15
N LEU A 402 9.69 10.36 5.29
CA LEU A 402 10.54 9.53 4.44
C LEU A 402 11.26 10.35 3.34
N GLY A 403 10.66 11.48 2.88
CA GLY A 403 11.22 12.35 1.84
C GLY A 403 12.11 13.49 2.36
N ASN A 404 12.02 13.85 3.64
CA ASN A 404 12.71 15.02 4.18
C ASN A 404 14.24 14.91 4.08
N GLY A 405 14.85 15.79 3.26
CA GLY A 405 16.30 15.87 3.07
C GLY A 405 16.90 14.85 2.10
N ARG A 406 16.08 14.08 1.37
CA ARG A 406 16.49 13.05 0.40
C ARG A 406 15.89 13.30 -0.98
N ASN A 407 16.37 12.54 -1.97
CA ASN A 407 15.82 12.59 -3.33
C ASN A 407 14.33 12.17 -3.32
N ASP A 408 13.43 13.08 -3.68
CA ASP A 408 11.98 12.81 -3.77
C ASP A 408 11.66 11.61 -4.67
N SER A 409 12.51 11.34 -5.68
CA SER A 409 12.38 10.17 -6.56
C SER A 409 12.64 8.84 -5.85
N GLU A 410 13.56 8.78 -4.88
CA GLU A 410 13.82 7.57 -4.09
C GLU A 410 12.65 7.29 -3.13
N ALA A 411 12.13 8.34 -2.47
CA ALA A 411 10.96 8.24 -1.61
C ALA A 411 9.71 7.77 -2.38
N TYR A 412 9.48 8.35 -3.56
CA TYR A 412 8.40 7.95 -4.44
C TYR A 412 8.51 6.47 -4.86
N SER A 413 9.70 6.05 -5.29
CA SER A 413 9.96 4.67 -5.71
C SER A 413 9.74 3.67 -4.57
N MET A 414 10.18 4.01 -3.35
CA MET A 414 9.95 3.19 -2.16
C MET A 414 8.46 3.07 -1.84
N LEU A 415 7.74 4.19 -1.82
CA LEU A 415 6.30 4.21 -1.52
C LEU A 415 5.50 3.45 -2.58
N LEU A 416 5.89 3.54 -3.86
CA LEU A 416 5.29 2.75 -4.94
C LEU A 416 5.46 1.25 -4.68
N ARG A 417 6.67 0.80 -4.34
CA ARG A 417 6.97 -0.60 -4.03
C ARG A 417 6.20 -1.09 -2.79
N MET A 418 6.14 -0.27 -1.74
CA MET A 418 5.38 -0.59 -0.54
C MET A 418 3.88 -0.71 -0.84
N LEU A 419 3.33 0.19 -1.63
CA LEU A 419 1.94 0.18 -2.04
C LEU A 419 1.60 -1.06 -2.88
N ASP A 420 2.44 -1.41 -3.86
CA ASP A 420 2.27 -2.59 -4.69
C ASP A 420 2.34 -3.88 -3.86
N PHE A 421 3.26 -3.94 -2.90
CA PHE A 421 3.36 -5.07 -1.97
C PHE A 421 2.12 -5.22 -1.11
N LEU A 422 1.64 -4.13 -0.49
CA LEU A 422 0.44 -4.15 0.36
C LEU A 422 -0.80 -4.56 -0.45
N LYS A 423 -0.97 -4.00 -1.65
CA LYS A 423 -2.08 -4.37 -2.55
C LYS A 423 -2.01 -5.83 -3.01
N SER A 424 -0.82 -6.32 -3.38
CA SER A 424 -0.64 -7.72 -3.79
C SER A 424 -0.92 -8.71 -2.65
N SER A 425 -0.68 -8.28 -1.40
CA SER A 425 -0.98 -9.03 -0.19
C SER A 425 -2.44 -8.89 0.27
N GLY A 426 -3.28 -8.09 -0.41
CA GLY A 426 -4.68 -7.83 -0.04
C GLY A 426 -4.83 -7.01 1.25
N ILE A 427 -3.81 -6.27 1.64
CA ILE A 427 -3.77 -5.47 2.88
C ILE A 427 -4.28 -4.07 2.59
N THR A 428 -5.23 -3.59 3.39
CA THR A 428 -5.71 -2.21 3.32
C THR A 428 -4.66 -1.26 3.90
N ALA A 429 -4.23 -0.28 3.11
CA ALA A 429 -3.16 0.63 3.49
C ALA A 429 -3.68 2.06 3.71
N VAL A 430 -3.32 2.69 4.83
CA VAL A 430 -3.58 4.10 5.10
C VAL A 430 -2.26 4.85 5.21
N PHE A 431 -2.08 5.83 4.35
CA PHE A 431 -0.91 6.70 4.33
C PHE A 431 -1.30 8.10 4.81
N VAL A 432 -0.58 8.60 5.79
CA VAL A 432 -0.75 9.98 6.28
C VAL A 432 0.34 10.85 5.69
N SER A 433 -0.04 12.01 5.15
CA SER A 433 0.87 12.96 4.51
C SER A 433 0.70 14.37 5.06
N LEU A 434 1.79 15.01 5.40
CA LEU A 434 1.80 16.44 5.70
C LEU A 434 1.77 17.23 4.39
N THR A 435 1.00 18.33 4.37
CA THR A 435 1.02 19.30 3.28
C THR A 435 1.53 20.65 3.79
N ALA A 436 2.30 21.35 2.97
CA ALA A 436 2.66 22.73 3.25
C ALA A 436 1.39 23.59 3.20
N GLY A 437 1.20 24.49 4.16
CA GLY A 437 0.09 25.43 4.17
C GLY A 437 0.13 26.37 2.94
N GLY A 438 -1.04 26.77 2.42
CA GLY A 438 -1.18 27.68 1.28
C GLY A 438 -2.26 27.27 0.28
N GLU A 439 -2.37 27.98 -0.84
CA GLU A 439 -3.42 27.76 -1.85
C GLU A 439 -3.35 26.41 -2.58
N THR A 440 -2.20 25.74 -2.59
CA THR A 440 -1.98 24.48 -3.33
C THR A 440 -1.97 23.25 -2.42
N LEU A 441 -2.97 23.13 -1.53
CA LEU A 441 -3.14 21.98 -0.61
C LEU A 441 -3.33 20.63 -1.32
N GLU A 442 -3.63 20.64 -2.61
CA GLU A 442 -3.81 19.45 -3.45
C GLU A 442 -2.49 18.86 -3.96
N LYS A 443 -1.33 19.45 -3.62
CA LYS A 443 -0.01 18.90 -3.93
C LYS A 443 0.57 18.22 -2.70
N THR A 444 0.78 16.90 -2.81
CA THR A 444 1.57 16.16 -1.82
C THR A 444 3.04 16.23 -2.22
N SER A 445 3.94 16.44 -1.25
CA SER A 445 5.39 16.57 -1.46
C SER A 445 6.01 15.37 -2.19
N VAL A 446 5.41 14.19 -2.08
CA VAL A 446 5.95 12.94 -2.64
C VAL A 446 5.16 12.43 -3.86
N GLY A 447 4.15 13.17 -4.36
CA GLY A 447 3.40 12.79 -5.57
C GLY A 447 2.55 11.50 -5.46
N VAL A 448 2.31 11.00 -4.26
CA VAL A 448 1.65 9.70 -3.98
C VAL A 448 0.14 9.74 -4.27
N SER A 449 -0.45 10.92 -4.38
CA SER A 449 -1.90 11.10 -4.59
C SER A 449 -2.43 10.41 -5.85
N SER A 450 -1.61 10.28 -6.91
CA SER A 450 -1.99 9.57 -8.13
C SER A 450 -2.06 8.05 -7.95
N LEU A 451 -1.30 7.49 -7.01
CA LEU A 451 -1.15 6.06 -6.79
C LEU A 451 -2.22 5.47 -5.87
N THR A 452 -2.77 6.28 -4.96
CA THR A 452 -3.77 5.84 -3.99
C THR A 452 -5.17 5.75 -4.58
N ASP A 453 -6.01 4.87 -4.02
CA ASP A 453 -7.37 4.64 -4.50
C ASP A 453 -8.35 5.67 -3.92
N THR A 454 -8.23 5.99 -2.64
CA THR A 454 -9.01 7.03 -1.96
C THR A 454 -8.09 8.13 -1.45
N TRP A 455 -8.48 9.40 -1.63
CA TRP A 455 -7.75 10.55 -1.13
C TRP A 455 -8.66 11.46 -0.33
N ILE A 456 -8.32 11.63 0.94
CA ILE A 456 -9.01 12.48 1.92
C ILE A 456 -8.09 13.65 2.24
N LEU A 457 -8.62 14.87 2.15
CA LEU A 457 -7.91 16.09 2.51
C LEU A 457 -8.52 16.68 3.78
N LEU A 458 -7.70 16.89 4.79
CA LEU A 458 -8.04 17.68 5.98
C LEU A 458 -7.49 19.09 5.82
N ARG A 459 -8.37 20.07 5.95
CA ARG A 459 -8.05 21.49 5.79
C ARG A 459 -8.62 22.30 6.94
N ASP A 460 -7.85 23.27 7.40
CA ASP A 460 -8.34 24.28 8.32
C ASP A 460 -8.94 25.46 7.52
N LEU A 461 -10.15 25.87 7.88
CA LEU A 461 -10.80 27.08 7.38
C LEU A 461 -10.79 28.14 8.47
N GLU A 462 -10.16 29.26 8.19
CA GLU A 462 -10.17 30.42 9.09
C GLU A 462 -11.31 31.36 8.67
N LEU A 463 -12.27 31.54 9.57
CA LEU A 463 -13.40 32.41 9.36
C LEU A 463 -13.73 33.14 10.67
N ASN A 464 -13.86 34.46 10.61
CA ASN A 464 -14.26 35.32 11.75
C ASN A 464 -13.40 35.11 13.03
N GLY A 465 -12.11 34.83 12.89
CA GLY A 465 -11.21 34.58 14.02
C GLY A 465 -11.26 33.17 14.60
N GLU A 466 -12.03 32.27 14.01
CA GLU A 466 -12.06 30.84 14.33
C GLU A 466 -11.34 30.02 13.28
N ARG A 467 -10.63 28.98 13.71
CA ARG A 467 -9.99 27.99 12.86
C ARG A 467 -10.73 26.66 12.97
N ASN A 468 -11.56 26.38 11.99
CA ASN A 468 -12.39 25.18 11.94
C ASN A 468 -11.79 24.14 11.02
N ARG A 469 -11.67 22.88 11.50
CA ARG A 469 -11.18 21.77 10.71
C ARG A 469 -12.28 21.28 9.77
N CYS A 470 -11.88 20.97 8.55
CA CYS A 470 -12.78 20.46 7.51
C CYS A 470 -12.17 19.28 6.78
N LEU A 471 -13.05 18.43 6.23
CA LEU A 471 -12.69 17.23 5.48
C LEU A 471 -13.33 17.26 4.09
N TYR A 472 -12.53 16.87 3.08
CA TYR A 472 -12.95 16.58 1.71
C TYR A 472 -12.58 15.16 1.33
N VAL A 473 -13.42 14.51 0.54
CA VAL A 473 -13.03 13.34 -0.26
C VAL A 473 -12.70 13.83 -1.66
N LEU A 474 -11.42 13.95 -1.98
CA LEU A 474 -10.97 14.46 -3.28
C LEU A 474 -11.08 13.40 -4.38
N LYS A 475 -10.91 12.13 -4.02
CA LYS A 475 -10.91 11.01 -4.95
C LYS A 475 -11.30 9.73 -4.23
N SER A 476 -12.09 8.88 -4.90
CA SER A 476 -12.31 7.50 -4.49
C SER A 476 -12.57 6.64 -5.74
N ARG A 477 -11.62 5.77 -6.07
CA ARG A 477 -11.69 4.94 -7.27
C ARG A 477 -12.68 3.79 -7.08
N GLY A 478 -13.51 3.53 -8.11
CA GLY A 478 -14.43 2.40 -8.11
C GLY A 478 -15.69 2.59 -7.26
N MET A 479 -15.90 3.79 -6.64
CA MET A 479 -17.10 4.11 -5.89
C MET A 479 -17.49 5.58 -6.06
N ALA A 480 -18.79 5.87 -5.96
CA ALA A 480 -19.27 7.24 -5.83
C ALA A 480 -18.90 7.80 -4.44
N HIS A 481 -18.65 9.07 -4.34
CA HIS A 481 -18.32 9.74 -3.09
C HIS A 481 -18.90 11.15 -3.09
N SER A 482 -19.14 11.67 -1.88
CA SER A 482 -19.56 13.05 -1.70
C SER A 482 -18.40 14.00 -1.99
N ASN A 483 -18.64 15.02 -2.81
CA ASN A 483 -17.71 16.13 -3.05
C ASN A 483 -17.93 17.31 -2.09
N GLN A 484 -18.82 17.16 -1.10
CA GLN A 484 -19.15 18.20 -0.16
C GLN A 484 -18.11 18.29 0.96
N LEU A 485 -17.81 19.52 1.36
CA LEU A 485 -17.06 19.81 2.56
C LEU A 485 -17.85 19.41 3.80
N ARG A 486 -17.20 18.74 4.74
CA ARG A 486 -17.73 18.48 6.08
C ARG A 486 -16.86 19.14 7.13
N GLU A 487 -17.48 19.77 8.13
CA GLU A 487 -16.77 20.26 9.31
C GLU A 487 -16.34 19.05 10.16
N PHE A 488 -15.06 18.99 10.51
CA PHE A 488 -14.43 17.89 11.24
C PHE A 488 -14.28 18.28 12.71
N THR A 489 -15.05 17.66 13.58
CA THR A 489 -15.03 17.91 15.02
C THR A 489 -14.50 16.69 15.77
N MET A 490 -13.64 16.93 16.76
CA MET A 490 -13.16 15.89 17.68
C MET A 490 -13.93 16.03 18.99
N THR A 491 -14.53 14.95 19.44
CA THR A 491 -15.31 14.89 20.67
C THR A 491 -14.79 13.78 21.58
N GLU A 492 -15.20 13.73 22.83
CA GLU A 492 -14.92 12.62 23.74
C GLU A 492 -15.47 11.26 23.24
N GLN A 493 -16.33 11.28 22.24
CA GLN A 493 -16.94 10.09 21.61
C GLN A 493 -16.31 9.76 20.25
N GLY A 494 -15.22 10.43 19.89
CA GLY A 494 -14.52 10.26 18.62
C GLY A 494 -14.78 11.40 17.62
N ILE A 495 -14.58 11.09 16.35
CA ILE A 495 -14.72 12.04 15.25
C ILE A 495 -16.18 12.14 14.80
N ARG A 496 -16.65 13.37 14.57
CA ARG A 496 -17.92 13.68 13.93
C ARG A 496 -17.71 14.58 12.72
N LEU A 497 -18.43 14.31 11.64
CA LEU A 497 -18.42 15.13 10.44
C LEU A 497 -19.79 15.78 10.27
N VAL A 498 -19.81 17.10 10.37
CA VAL A 498 -21.05 17.89 10.27
C VAL A 498 -21.11 18.57 8.90
N PRO A 499 -22.26 18.56 8.19
CA PRO A 499 -22.41 19.31 6.95
C PRO A 499 -22.06 20.78 7.15
N ALA A 500 -21.20 21.33 6.29
CA ALA A 500 -20.96 22.76 6.29
C ALA A 500 -22.21 23.48 5.73
N TYR A 501 -22.54 24.65 6.28
CA TYR A 501 -23.62 25.49 5.77
C TYR A 501 -23.16 26.22 4.50
N ILE A 502 -23.91 26.09 3.42
CA ILE A 502 -23.66 26.78 2.15
C ILE A 502 -24.77 27.82 1.94
N GLY A 503 -24.45 29.09 2.09
CA GLY A 503 -25.36 30.21 1.91
C GLY A 503 -24.84 31.27 0.96
N SER A 504 -25.59 32.36 0.80
CA SER A 504 -25.25 33.50 -0.05
C SER A 504 -23.92 34.18 0.30
N GLY A 505 -23.38 33.95 1.51
CA GLY A 505 -22.09 34.44 1.98
C GLY A 505 -20.93 33.43 1.86
N GLY A 506 -21.13 32.28 1.20
CA GLY A 506 -20.14 31.24 1.07
C GLY A 506 -20.34 30.08 2.04
N VAL A 507 -19.25 29.35 2.33
CA VAL A 507 -19.24 28.20 3.25
C VAL A 507 -19.05 28.69 4.68
N LEU A 508 -20.00 28.41 5.56
CA LEU A 508 -19.95 28.77 6.99
C LEU A 508 -19.73 27.50 7.84
N THR A 509 -18.81 27.60 8.80
CA THR A 509 -18.47 26.55 9.77
C THR A 509 -18.45 27.13 11.18
N GLY A 510 -18.40 26.29 12.22
CA GLY A 510 -18.29 26.72 13.61
C GLY A 510 -19.42 27.63 14.09
N SER A 511 -19.08 28.67 14.85
CA SER A 511 -20.01 29.62 15.42
C SER A 511 -20.79 30.41 14.35
N ALA A 512 -20.17 30.71 13.20
CA ALA A 512 -20.80 31.39 12.09
C ALA A 512 -21.97 30.57 11.50
N ARG A 513 -21.80 29.26 11.36
CA ARG A 513 -22.87 28.32 10.94
C ARG A 513 -24.01 28.31 11.94
N LEU A 514 -23.69 28.16 13.24
CA LEU A 514 -24.70 28.13 14.30
C LEU A 514 -25.50 29.41 14.38
N ALA A 515 -24.83 30.56 14.23
CA ALA A 515 -25.48 31.87 14.21
C ALA A 515 -26.45 32.01 13.02
N GLN A 516 -26.02 31.59 11.83
CA GLN A 516 -26.85 31.64 10.63
C GLN A 516 -28.07 30.72 10.73
N GLU A 517 -27.87 29.46 11.18
CA GLU A 517 -28.97 28.52 11.42
C GLU A 517 -29.96 29.03 12.48
N ALA A 518 -29.46 29.70 13.53
CA ALA A 518 -30.32 30.32 14.55
C ALA A 518 -31.14 31.46 13.96
N LYS A 519 -30.53 32.30 13.12
CA LYS A 519 -31.23 33.39 12.43
C LYS A 519 -32.32 32.86 11.51
N GLU A 520 -32.03 31.86 10.69
CA GLU A 520 -33.03 31.26 9.78
C GLU A 520 -34.18 30.59 10.53
N ARG A 521 -33.88 29.91 11.65
CA ARG A 521 -34.93 29.36 12.52
C ARG A 521 -35.82 30.44 13.11
N ALA A 522 -35.24 31.60 13.50
CA ALA A 522 -36.00 32.74 13.99
C ALA A 522 -36.89 33.37 12.89
N GLU A 523 -36.34 33.56 11.69
CA GLU A 523 -37.07 34.05 10.52
C GLU A 523 -38.21 33.08 10.11
N GLY A 524 -37.90 31.76 10.11
CA GLY A 524 -38.90 30.73 9.83
C GLY A 524 -40.10 30.78 10.82
N ARG A 525 -39.80 30.90 12.11
CA ARG A 525 -40.85 31.07 13.14
C ARG A 525 -41.67 32.35 12.94
N SER A 526 -41.01 33.47 12.60
CA SER A 526 -41.68 34.72 12.33
C SER A 526 -42.63 34.63 11.13
N ARG A 527 -42.19 34.02 10.02
CA ARG A 527 -43.02 33.76 8.82
C ARG A 527 -44.21 32.84 9.13
N GLN A 528 -44.01 31.80 9.93
CA GLN A 528 -45.11 30.92 10.35
C GLN A 528 -46.14 31.66 11.18
N GLN A 529 -45.71 32.50 12.15
CA GLN A 529 -46.61 33.32 12.96
C GLN A 529 -47.39 34.33 12.11
N GLU A 530 -46.74 34.99 11.15
CA GLU A 530 -47.40 35.92 10.23
C GLU A 530 -48.43 35.21 9.36
N THR A 531 -48.10 34.04 8.83
CA THR A 531 -49.03 33.22 8.04
C THR A 531 -50.24 32.80 8.88
N GLN A 532 -50.01 32.40 10.13
CA GLN A 532 -51.07 32.01 11.04
C GLN A 532 -51.99 33.20 11.40
N ARG A 533 -51.43 34.40 11.63
CA ARG A 533 -52.21 35.64 11.85
C ARG A 533 -53.05 36.00 10.63
N LYS A 534 -52.49 35.95 9.42
CA LYS A 534 -53.20 36.17 8.17
C LYS A 534 -54.35 35.17 7.99
N ARG A 535 -54.11 33.90 8.31
CA ARG A 535 -55.16 32.87 8.26
C ARG A 535 -56.31 33.15 9.23
N GLN A 536 -56.00 33.50 10.49
CA GLN A 536 -57.01 33.89 11.48
C GLN A 536 -57.81 35.11 11.05
N GLN A 537 -57.16 36.13 10.45
CA GLN A 537 -57.87 37.31 9.92
C GLN A 537 -58.81 36.95 8.75
N LEU A 538 -58.38 36.05 7.86
CA LEU A 538 -59.22 35.58 6.76
C LEU A 538 -60.39 34.75 7.26
N ASP A 539 -60.19 33.89 8.26
CA ASP A 539 -61.23 33.09 8.87
C ASP A 539 -62.30 34.01 9.57
N GLN A 540 -61.81 35.05 10.29
CA GLN A 540 -62.71 36.04 10.87
C GLN A 540 -63.52 36.80 9.79
N LYS A 541 -62.87 37.26 8.71
CA LYS A 541 -63.58 37.90 7.59
C LYS A 541 -64.59 36.97 6.93
N SER A 542 -64.25 35.71 6.77
CA SER A 542 -65.13 34.69 6.22
C SER A 542 -66.40 34.53 7.09
N LEU A 543 -66.22 34.51 8.41
CA LEU A 543 -67.33 34.36 9.38
C LEU A 543 -68.26 35.56 9.36
N VAL A 544 -67.72 36.80 9.27
CA VAL A 544 -68.51 38.03 9.13
C VAL A 544 -69.28 38.05 7.81
N LEU A 545 -68.61 37.66 6.69
CA LEU A 545 -69.29 37.58 5.38
C LEU A 545 -70.41 36.53 5.37
N GLN A 546 -70.18 35.37 5.98
CA GLN A 546 -71.20 34.33 6.11
C GLN A 546 -72.41 34.82 6.95
N ALA A 547 -72.14 35.56 8.03
CA ALA A 547 -73.21 36.16 8.83
C ALA A 547 -74.00 37.20 8.02
N GLN A 548 -73.35 38.04 7.21
CA GLN A 548 -74.00 38.98 6.31
C GLN A 548 -74.88 38.31 5.24
N ILE A 549 -74.33 37.25 4.61
CA ILE A 549 -75.05 36.44 3.62
C ILE A 549 -76.32 35.85 4.28
N ALA A 550 -76.20 35.29 5.48
CA ALA A 550 -77.31 34.70 6.20
C ALA A 550 -78.37 35.76 6.59
N ALA A 551 -77.94 37.00 6.91
CA ALA A 551 -78.86 38.12 7.19
C ALA A 551 -79.60 38.55 5.91
N LEU A 552 -78.88 38.74 4.80
CA LEU A 552 -79.52 39.11 3.51
C LEU A 552 -80.45 38.00 2.98
N GLN A 553 -80.14 36.75 3.21
CA GLN A 553 -81.03 35.63 2.85
C GLN A 553 -82.31 35.64 3.63
N ARG A 554 -82.29 35.99 4.95
CA ARG A 554 -83.47 36.13 5.76
C ARG A 554 -84.32 37.30 5.29
N GLU A 555 -83.67 38.43 4.98
CA GLU A 555 -84.36 39.63 4.48
C GLU A 555 -85.03 39.35 3.11
N PHE A 556 -84.31 38.67 2.22
CA PHE A 556 -84.89 38.24 0.93
C PHE A 556 -86.11 37.32 1.13
N THR A 557 -85.96 36.29 1.99
CA THR A 557 -87.08 35.38 2.29
C THR A 557 -88.28 36.10 2.91
N ALA A 558 -88.06 37.14 3.75
CA ALA A 558 -89.14 37.95 4.32
C ALA A 558 -89.84 38.76 3.22
N VAL A 559 -89.11 39.41 2.32
CA VAL A 559 -89.70 40.17 1.19
C VAL A 559 -90.41 39.22 0.21
N GLU A 560 -89.91 38.02 -0.01
CA GLU A 560 -90.56 37.00 -0.85
C GLU A 560 -91.92 36.55 -0.23
N GLN A 561 -91.95 36.31 1.09
CA GLN A 561 -93.20 36.00 1.82
C GLN A 561 -94.22 37.18 1.83
N GLU A 562 -93.70 38.37 1.99
CA GLU A 562 -94.58 39.59 1.93
C GLU A 562 -95.13 39.75 0.51
N SER A 563 -94.32 39.55 -0.52
CA SER A 563 -94.85 39.64 -1.91
C SER A 563 -95.86 38.55 -2.23
N GLU A 564 -95.64 37.31 -1.75
CA GLU A 564 -96.60 36.21 -1.90
C GLU A 564 -97.89 36.48 -1.17
N GLN A 565 -97.81 37.13 0.00
CA GLN A 565 -99.01 37.53 0.77
C GLN A 565 -99.83 38.61 0.03
N VAL A 566 -99.16 39.63 -0.51
CA VAL A 566 -99.80 40.66 -1.33
C VAL A 566 -100.46 40.06 -2.57
N ILE A 567 -99.76 39.16 -3.28
CA ILE A 567 -100.32 38.46 -4.45
C ILE A 567 -101.57 37.64 -4.03
N ARG A 568 -101.52 36.97 -2.89
CA ARG A 568 -102.65 36.19 -2.37
C ARG A 568 -103.82 37.06 -2.00
N GLU A 569 -103.58 38.20 -1.32
CA GLU A 569 -104.62 39.21 -1.01
C GLU A 569 -105.26 39.82 -2.29
N GLU A 570 -104.38 40.14 -3.31
CA GLU A 570 -104.89 40.60 -4.61
C GLU A 570 -105.76 39.54 -5.35
N GLN A 571 -105.36 38.25 -5.23
CA GLN A 571 -106.15 37.14 -5.81
C GLN A 571 -107.48 36.94 -5.05
N GLU A 572 -107.48 36.99 -3.72
CA GLU A 572 -108.66 36.90 -2.91
C GLU A 572 -109.67 38.08 -3.20
N ASP A 573 -109.09 39.28 -3.33
CA ASP A 573 -109.93 40.44 -3.73
C ASP A 573 -110.51 40.33 -5.16
N ALA A 574 -109.65 39.79 -6.09
CA ALA A 574 -110.14 39.54 -7.48
C ALA A 574 -111.23 38.46 -7.51
N ASP A 575 -111.09 37.42 -6.67
CA ASP A 575 -112.10 36.37 -6.53
C ASP A 575 -113.36 36.85 -5.90
N LEU A 576 -113.26 37.71 -4.85
CA LEU A 576 -114.41 38.40 -4.24
C LEU A 576 -115.12 39.28 -5.25
N LEU A 577 -114.42 40.08 -6.04
CA LEU A 577 -115.01 40.93 -7.10
C LEU A 577 -115.69 40.09 -8.19
N THR A 578 -115.13 38.92 -8.52
CA THR A 578 -115.76 37.99 -9.49
C THR A 578 -116.97 37.32 -8.90
N LEU A 579 -116.96 37.00 -7.59
CA LEU A 579 -118.13 36.47 -6.89
C LEU A 579 -119.28 37.51 -6.81
N ASP A 580 -118.96 38.78 -6.44
CA ASP A 580 -119.88 39.87 -6.45
C ASP A 580 -120.45 40.16 -7.84
N ARG A 581 -119.61 40.13 -8.87
CA ARG A 581 -120.13 40.25 -10.28
C ARG A 581 -121.09 39.13 -10.62
N ASN A 582 -120.74 37.88 -10.22
CA ASN A 582 -121.61 36.73 -10.44
C ASN A 582 -122.92 36.80 -9.65
N ASN A 583 -122.84 37.28 -8.40
CA ASN A 583 -124.04 37.52 -7.57
C ASN A 583 -124.94 38.65 -8.14
N MET A 584 -124.35 39.75 -8.60
CA MET A 584 -125.11 40.80 -9.32
C MET A 584 -125.73 40.32 -10.64
N ALA A 585 -125.01 39.45 -11.39
CA ALA A 585 -125.52 38.84 -12.59
C ALA A 585 -126.72 37.91 -12.31
N LYS A 586 -126.66 37.13 -11.18
CA LYS A 586 -127.77 36.29 -10.73
C LYS A 586 -128.95 37.10 -10.25
N SER A 587 -128.73 38.18 -9.52
CA SER A 587 -129.85 39.10 -9.04
C SER A 587 -130.53 39.85 -10.20
N ARG A 588 -129.81 40.05 -11.32
CA ARG A 588 -130.44 40.65 -12.53
C ARG A 588 -131.22 39.66 -13.36
N ASN A 589 -131.05 38.37 -13.19
CA ASN A 589 -131.77 37.30 -13.92
C ASN A 589 -133.04 36.80 -13.14
N THR A 590 -133.26 37.29 -11.91
CA THR A 590 -134.46 36.90 -11.10
C THR A 590 -135.63 37.97 -11.13
N ASN A 591 -135.45 38.92 -12.03
CA ASN A 591 -136.61 39.85 -12.31
C ASN A 591 -136.91 39.76 -13.84
N ARG A 592 -137.49 38.63 -14.17
CA ARG A 592 -138.45 38.46 -15.23
C ARG A 592 -139.32 37.32 -14.91
#